data_9511881dced03d6a9dc57494e2e0d615
#
_entry.id   9511881dced03d6a9dc57494e2e0d615
#
_cell.length_a   1.000
_cell.length_b   1.000
_cell.length_c   1.000
_cell.angle_alpha   90.00
_cell.angle_beta   90.00
_cell.angle_gamma   90.00
#
_symmetry.space_group_name_H-M   'P 1'
#
loop_
_entity.id
_entity.type
_entity.pdbx_description
1 polymer ?
#
loop_
_entity_poly.entity_id
_entity_poly.type
_entity_poly.pdbx_seq_one_letter_code
_entity_poly.pdbx_strand_id
1 'polypeptide(L)'
;TICSGDTVVFTATGAGAGVVTYTFRAGAVAGSGAILQQGPGTTYSQAFTTSGSVNLEAETSGGCKSYDVLDILMPVITAGGSIALNDADLLLCGTVAIPAFIANDSTSVVASSTGSSPGTVITYQWEIRNGVSGSWSPISGATSSTGNLDVSASPVSVEQNKQIRRAAYATLNGVTCSVVYSTNNISINVEADRNPVVTVGPSATVCLEGVSDLVFTLTTTNDALTDTYAWYKNGALIVGAIGKTYSPALDTDIANGEVITAQVSTAAAAIGSAAQDQCAFTSAGVAITIAPGSAAQLTSDKVLTSHTICSGDTVVFTATGA
;
A
#
# COMPACT_ATOMS: atom_id res chain seq x y z
N THR A 1 -17.35 -35.83 -2.23
CA THR A 1 -16.83 -34.59 -1.60
C THR A 1 -17.92 -33.54 -1.59
N ILE A 2 -18.05 -32.80 -0.51
CA ILE A 2 -19.07 -31.77 -0.26
C ILE A 2 -18.43 -30.56 0.44
N CYS A 3 -19.13 -29.42 0.46
CA CYS A 3 -18.72 -28.28 1.30
C CYS A 3 -19.29 -28.39 2.73
N SER A 4 -18.72 -27.71 3.69
CA SER A 4 -19.22 -27.67 5.07
C SER A 4 -20.61 -27.04 5.11
N GLY A 5 -21.55 -27.73 5.75
CA GLY A 5 -22.97 -27.34 5.85
C GLY A 5 -23.85 -27.91 4.77
N ASP A 6 -23.30 -28.55 3.72
CA ASP A 6 -24.11 -29.22 2.72
C ASP A 6 -24.89 -30.42 3.33
N THR A 7 -26.10 -30.59 2.86
CA THR A 7 -26.94 -31.75 3.22
C THR A 7 -26.77 -32.86 2.19
N VAL A 8 -26.37 -34.04 2.67
CA VAL A 8 -26.29 -35.26 1.85
C VAL A 8 -27.50 -36.10 2.06
N VAL A 9 -28.12 -36.56 0.96
CA VAL A 9 -29.18 -37.53 0.97
C VAL A 9 -28.60 -38.88 0.60
N PHE A 10 -28.60 -39.81 1.54
CA PHE A 10 -28.19 -41.20 1.34
C PHE A 10 -29.39 -41.98 0.88
N THR A 11 -29.25 -42.78 -0.16
CA THR A 11 -30.32 -43.63 -0.68
C THR A 11 -29.83 -45.08 -0.72
N ALA A 12 -30.48 -45.92 0.01
CA ALA A 12 -30.26 -47.36 -0.05
C ALA A 12 -30.82 -47.93 -1.36
N THR A 13 -29.97 -48.57 -2.15
CA THR A 13 -30.33 -49.18 -3.43
C THR A 13 -29.83 -50.62 -3.49
N GLY A 14 -30.36 -51.43 -4.39
CA GLY A 14 -29.87 -52.77 -4.67
C GLY A 14 -30.23 -53.85 -3.66
N ALA A 15 -31.08 -53.55 -2.69
CA ALA A 15 -31.61 -54.55 -1.78
C ALA A 15 -32.60 -55.46 -2.53
N GLY A 16 -32.37 -56.76 -2.47
CA GLY A 16 -33.25 -57.74 -3.06
C GLY A 16 -34.63 -57.73 -2.45
N ALA A 17 -35.60 -58.48 -3.07
CA ALA A 17 -36.94 -58.62 -2.53
C ALA A 17 -36.87 -59.19 -1.11
N GLY A 18 -37.55 -58.53 -0.14
CA GLY A 18 -37.65 -59.01 1.24
C GLY A 18 -36.79 -58.21 2.28
N VAL A 19 -36.17 -57.14 1.92
CA VAL A 19 -35.55 -56.22 2.90
C VAL A 19 -36.62 -55.47 3.66
N VAL A 20 -36.56 -55.46 4.97
CA VAL A 20 -37.59 -54.90 5.86
C VAL A 20 -37.04 -53.76 6.71
N THR A 21 -35.73 -53.68 6.90
CA THR A 21 -35.13 -52.66 7.75
C THR A 21 -33.82 -52.14 7.16
N TYR A 22 -33.70 -50.81 7.07
CA TYR A 22 -32.47 -50.11 6.78
C TYR A 22 -32.00 -49.38 8.03
N THR A 23 -30.71 -49.54 8.37
CA THR A 23 -30.11 -48.84 9.50
C THR A 23 -28.93 -48.03 9.00
N PHE A 24 -29.06 -46.70 9.04
CA PHE A 24 -27.97 -45.77 8.77
C PHE A 24 -27.24 -45.49 10.07
N ARG A 25 -25.90 -45.59 10.07
CA ARG A 25 -25.05 -45.39 11.25
C ARG A 25 -23.93 -44.41 10.95
N ALA A 26 -23.48 -43.67 11.97
CA ALA A 26 -22.27 -42.87 11.91
C ALA A 26 -21.02 -43.77 12.00
N GLY A 27 -20.03 -43.53 11.13
CA GLY A 27 -18.72 -44.17 11.18
C GLY A 27 -18.39 -45.04 9.98
N ALA A 28 -17.11 -45.37 9.85
CA ALA A 28 -16.51 -46.07 8.71
C ALA A 28 -16.52 -47.61 8.87
N VAL A 29 -16.98 -48.16 10.01
CA VAL A 29 -17.02 -49.61 10.25
C VAL A 29 -18.42 -50.11 10.03
N ALA A 30 -18.56 -51.01 9.03
CA ALA A 30 -19.84 -51.62 8.65
C ALA A 30 -20.55 -52.25 9.85
N GLY A 31 -21.85 -51.95 10.00
CA GLY A 31 -22.69 -52.44 11.08
C GLY A 31 -22.38 -51.90 12.47
N SER A 32 -21.47 -50.94 12.60
CA SER A 32 -21.04 -50.35 13.87
C SER A 32 -21.29 -48.84 13.90
N GLY A 33 -21.26 -48.24 15.08
CA GLY A 33 -21.45 -46.81 15.31
C GLY A 33 -22.87 -46.46 15.74
N ALA A 34 -23.06 -45.17 16.08
CA ALA A 34 -24.37 -44.66 16.52
C ALA A 34 -25.42 -44.75 15.40
N ILE A 35 -26.62 -45.23 15.74
CA ILE A 35 -27.73 -45.24 14.79
C ILE A 35 -28.20 -43.83 14.53
N LEU A 36 -28.23 -43.45 13.26
CA LEU A 36 -28.72 -42.16 12.76
C LEU A 36 -30.20 -42.26 12.37
N GLN A 37 -30.53 -43.34 11.70
CA GLN A 37 -31.93 -43.67 11.32
C GLN A 37 -32.06 -45.17 11.20
N GLN A 38 -33.23 -45.72 11.61
CA GLN A 38 -33.59 -47.12 11.41
C GLN A 38 -35.06 -47.24 11.04
N GLY A 39 -35.39 -48.09 10.07
CA GLY A 39 -36.76 -48.33 9.64
C GLY A 39 -36.85 -48.82 8.20
N PRO A 40 -38.07 -48.90 7.63
CA PRO A 40 -38.27 -49.31 6.27
C PRO A 40 -37.93 -48.25 5.22
N GLY A 41 -37.62 -47.02 5.67
CA GLY A 41 -37.28 -45.90 4.76
C GLY A 41 -35.91 -46.11 4.10
N THR A 42 -35.87 -45.91 2.80
CA THR A 42 -34.66 -46.10 1.98
C THR A 42 -33.76 -44.86 1.92
N THR A 43 -34.17 -43.74 2.54
CA THR A 43 -33.44 -42.49 2.48
C THR A 43 -33.13 -41.95 3.86
N TYR A 44 -31.94 -41.36 4.00
CA TYR A 44 -31.50 -40.61 5.19
C TYR A 44 -30.82 -39.31 4.74
N SER A 45 -31.09 -38.20 5.41
CA SER A 45 -30.50 -36.91 5.11
C SER A 45 -29.76 -36.34 6.31
N GLN A 46 -28.58 -35.87 6.11
CA GLN A 46 -27.76 -35.22 7.14
C GLN A 46 -26.91 -34.08 6.57
N ALA A 47 -26.85 -32.97 7.31
CA ALA A 47 -25.87 -31.92 7.06
C ALA A 47 -24.54 -32.25 7.74
N PHE A 48 -23.44 -32.03 7.03
CA PHE A 48 -22.10 -32.30 7.53
C PHE A 48 -21.31 -31.00 7.71
N THR A 49 -20.64 -30.89 8.85
CA THR A 49 -19.70 -29.77 9.13
C THR A 49 -18.25 -30.22 9.18
N THR A 50 -18.00 -31.51 9.18
CA THR A 50 -16.67 -32.16 9.16
C THR A 50 -16.73 -33.39 8.28
N SER A 51 -15.58 -33.82 7.75
CA SER A 51 -15.45 -35.10 7.08
C SER A 51 -15.86 -36.25 8.00
N GLY A 52 -16.47 -37.28 7.45
CA GLY A 52 -16.93 -38.42 8.21
C GLY A 52 -17.35 -39.57 7.30
N SER A 53 -18.01 -40.57 7.85
CA SER A 53 -18.53 -41.69 7.11
C SER A 53 -19.92 -42.06 7.60
N VAL A 54 -20.76 -42.54 6.70
CA VAL A 54 -22.04 -43.15 7.01
C VAL A 54 -22.03 -44.57 6.48
N ASN A 55 -22.39 -45.54 7.33
CA ASN A 55 -22.57 -46.92 6.90
C ASN A 55 -24.02 -47.29 6.93
N LEU A 56 -24.39 -48.16 6.01
CA LEU A 56 -25.71 -48.72 5.82
C LEU A 56 -25.71 -50.21 6.20
N GLU A 57 -26.67 -50.64 6.99
CA GLU A 57 -27.04 -52.04 7.19
C GLU A 57 -28.43 -52.25 6.61
N ALA A 58 -28.58 -53.21 5.74
CA ALA A 58 -29.86 -53.64 5.24
C ALA A 58 -30.15 -55.08 5.73
N GLU A 59 -31.27 -55.28 6.41
CA GLU A 59 -31.66 -56.56 7.02
C GLU A 59 -32.98 -57.09 6.40
N THR A 60 -32.96 -58.36 6.02
CA THR A 60 -34.13 -59.05 5.49
C THR A 60 -35.01 -59.60 6.62
N SER A 61 -36.25 -60.00 6.30
CA SER A 61 -37.17 -60.69 7.25
C SER A 61 -36.58 -62.00 7.80
N GLY A 62 -35.60 -62.58 7.09
CA GLY A 62 -34.92 -63.80 7.53
C GLY A 62 -33.64 -63.51 8.36
N GLY A 63 -33.38 -62.27 8.71
CA GLY A 63 -32.21 -61.86 9.50
C GLY A 63 -30.88 -61.78 8.75
N CYS A 64 -30.91 -61.94 7.41
CA CYS A 64 -29.69 -61.76 6.59
C CYS A 64 -29.35 -60.25 6.48
N LYS A 65 -28.09 -59.93 6.67
CA LYS A 65 -27.59 -58.55 6.66
C LYS A 65 -26.63 -58.30 5.54
N SER A 66 -26.69 -57.13 4.94
CA SER A 66 -25.71 -56.60 4.01
C SER A 66 -25.29 -55.19 4.45
N TYR A 67 -24.08 -54.81 4.07
CA TYR A 67 -23.48 -53.56 4.55
C TYR A 67 -22.84 -52.78 3.39
N ASP A 68 -22.88 -51.46 3.49
CA ASP A 68 -22.13 -50.55 2.65
C ASP A 68 -21.63 -49.38 3.47
N VAL A 69 -20.55 -48.70 3.01
CA VAL A 69 -19.93 -47.56 3.69
C VAL A 69 -19.64 -46.48 2.66
N LEU A 70 -20.06 -45.26 2.98
CA LEU A 70 -19.79 -44.10 2.17
C LEU A 70 -19.03 -43.04 2.97
N ASP A 71 -17.85 -42.66 2.48
CA ASP A 71 -17.04 -41.60 3.04
C ASP A 71 -17.46 -40.25 2.51
N ILE A 72 -17.62 -39.30 3.44
CA ILE A 72 -17.90 -37.90 3.18
C ILE A 72 -16.63 -37.11 3.40
N LEU A 73 -16.08 -36.57 2.33
CA LEU A 73 -14.86 -35.79 2.37
C LEU A 73 -15.16 -34.31 2.17
N MET A 74 -14.53 -33.46 2.96
CA MET A 74 -14.62 -32.00 2.85
C MET A 74 -13.23 -31.41 2.58
N PRO A 75 -13.10 -30.53 1.58
CA PRO A 75 -11.88 -29.81 1.38
C PRO A 75 -11.71 -28.77 2.49
N VAL A 76 -10.60 -28.82 3.20
CA VAL A 76 -10.24 -27.89 4.28
C VAL A 76 -8.84 -27.38 4.05
N ILE A 77 -8.65 -26.07 4.14
CA ILE A 77 -7.33 -25.44 4.20
C ILE A 77 -6.97 -25.29 5.69
N THR A 78 -5.92 -25.95 6.13
CA THR A 78 -5.51 -25.96 7.55
C THR A 78 -4.64 -24.77 7.93
N ALA A 79 -3.97 -24.16 6.96
CA ALA A 79 -3.12 -22.97 7.20
C ALA A 79 -3.08 -22.08 5.95
N GLY A 80 -3.18 -20.77 6.17
CA GLY A 80 -3.10 -19.75 5.11
C GLY A 80 -1.67 -19.41 4.67
N GLY A 81 -0.67 -20.00 5.34
CA GLY A 81 0.74 -19.65 5.12
C GLY A 81 1.08 -18.25 5.64
N SER A 82 2.34 -17.86 5.50
CA SER A 82 2.82 -16.50 5.76
C SER A 82 3.21 -15.82 4.44
N ILE A 83 3.16 -14.50 4.45
CA ILE A 83 3.56 -13.68 3.30
C ILE A 83 4.67 -12.73 3.73
N ALA A 84 5.59 -12.42 2.83
CA ALA A 84 6.67 -11.47 3.05
C ALA A 84 6.91 -10.64 1.80
N LEU A 85 7.41 -9.42 1.97
CA LEU A 85 8.00 -8.65 0.88
C LEU A 85 9.45 -9.11 0.68
N ASN A 86 9.92 -9.04 -0.55
CA ASN A 86 11.36 -9.18 -0.83
C ASN A 86 12.15 -8.01 -0.24
N ASP A 87 11.50 -6.85 -0.13
CA ASP A 87 11.99 -5.69 0.56
C ASP A 87 11.11 -5.49 1.80
N ALA A 88 11.70 -5.59 2.98
CA ALA A 88 10.96 -5.55 4.24
C ALA A 88 10.38 -4.15 4.55
N ASP A 89 10.83 -3.12 3.82
CA ASP A 89 10.62 -1.72 4.18
C ASP A 89 10.11 -0.91 2.98
N LEU A 90 8.89 -1.19 2.50
CA LEU A 90 8.32 -0.39 1.43
C LEU A 90 7.72 0.91 1.99
N LEU A 91 8.52 1.99 1.93
CA LEU A 91 8.05 3.36 2.12
C LEU A 91 7.74 3.99 0.77
N LEU A 92 6.53 4.47 0.61
CA LEU A 92 6.09 5.23 -0.56
C LEU A 92 5.94 6.70 -0.22
N CYS A 93 6.29 7.56 -1.16
CA CYS A 93 6.27 9.01 -0.99
C CYS A 93 5.21 9.65 -1.89
N GLY A 94 4.26 10.35 -1.30
CA GLY A 94 3.21 11.07 -2.03
C GLY A 94 2.23 10.15 -2.79
N THR A 95 1.68 10.66 -3.88
CA THR A 95 0.71 9.97 -4.73
C THR A 95 1.39 9.16 -5.84
N VAL A 96 2.21 8.19 -5.48
CA VAL A 96 2.79 7.28 -6.47
C VAL A 96 1.99 5.99 -6.54
N ALA A 97 1.91 5.38 -7.72
CA ALA A 97 1.41 4.03 -7.85
C ALA A 97 2.29 3.10 -7.01
N ILE A 98 1.67 2.17 -6.28
CA ILE A 98 2.43 1.14 -5.56
C ILE A 98 3.24 0.38 -6.60
N PRO A 99 4.58 0.35 -6.52
CA PRO A 99 5.39 -0.41 -7.47
C PRO A 99 5.05 -1.89 -7.35
N ALA A 100 5.23 -2.64 -8.44
CA ALA A 100 5.15 -4.09 -8.38
C ALA A 100 6.12 -4.60 -7.31
N PHE A 101 5.63 -5.37 -6.36
CA PHE A 101 6.47 -5.99 -5.34
C PHE A 101 6.31 -7.50 -5.38
N ILE A 102 7.37 -8.20 -5.02
CA ILE A 102 7.39 -9.65 -4.99
C ILE A 102 7.05 -10.07 -3.57
N ALA A 103 5.89 -10.67 -3.38
CA ALA A 103 5.62 -11.38 -2.15
C ALA A 103 6.23 -12.78 -2.24
N ASN A 104 7.25 -13.04 -1.45
CA ASN A 104 7.78 -14.39 -1.29
C ASN A 104 6.93 -15.13 -0.27
N ASP A 105 6.31 -16.20 -0.72
CA ASP A 105 5.71 -17.17 0.17
C ASP A 105 6.77 -18.22 0.52
N SER A 106 7.37 -18.08 1.68
CA SER A 106 8.35 -19.05 2.18
C SER A 106 7.71 -20.34 2.69
N THR A 107 6.39 -20.35 2.83
CA THR A 107 5.63 -21.53 3.25
C THR A 107 4.54 -21.81 2.24
N SER A 108 4.62 -22.97 1.60
CA SER A 108 3.54 -23.47 0.78
C SER A 108 2.26 -23.53 1.62
N VAL A 109 1.16 -23.02 1.06
CA VAL A 109 -0.17 -23.28 1.61
C VAL A 109 -0.35 -24.79 1.56
N VAL A 110 -0.29 -25.42 2.72
CA VAL A 110 -0.61 -26.84 2.82
C VAL A 110 -2.11 -26.95 2.77
N ALA A 111 -2.64 -27.21 1.59
CA ALA A 111 -3.98 -27.77 1.49
C ALA A 111 -3.88 -29.20 2.02
N SER A 112 -4.14 -29.40 3.27
CA SER A 112 -4.39 -30.71 3.79
C SER A 112 -5.86 -31.06 3.53
N SER A 113 -6.14 -31.59 2.36
CA SER A 113 -7.24 -32.52 2.27
C SER A 113 -6.71 -33.81 2.93
N THR A 114 -7.22 -34.16 4.11
CA THR A 114 -7.10 -35.52 4.61
C THR A 114 -7.89 -36.43 3.64
N GLY A 115 -7.24 -36.88 2.62
CA GLY A 115 -7.82 -37.64 1.52
C GLY A 115 -7.80 -36.81 0.22
N SER A 116 -7.40 -37.43 -0.89
CA SER A 116 -7.53 -36.85 -2.21
C SER A 116 -9.00 -36.63 -2.53
N SER A 117 -9.49 -35.42 -2.38
CA SER A 117 -10.85 -35.05 -2.80
C SER A 117 -10.82 -34.74 -4.29
N PRO A 118 -11.31 -35.64 -5.17
CA PRO A 118 -11.35 -35.38 -6.59
C PRO A 118 -12.13 -34.08 -6.87
N GLY A 119 -11.60 -33.22 -7.74
CA GLY A 119 -12.25 -31.97 -8.15
C GLY A 119 -12.01 -30.78 -7.23
N THR A 120 -11.23 -30.91 -6.15
CA THR A 120 -10.86 -29.76 -5.30
C THR A 120 -9.70 -29.01 -5.93
N VAL A 121 -9.87 -27.69 -6.06
CA VAL A 121 -8.86 -26.76 -6.54
C VAL A 121 -8.61 -25.71 -5.47
N ILE A 122 -7.33 -25.34 -5.28
CA ILE A 122 -6.96 -24.19 -4.43
C ILE A 122 -6.70 -23.01 -5.34
N THR A 123 -7.39 -21.92 -5.07
CA THR A 123 -7.20 -20.64 -5.73
C THR A 123 -6.82 -19.60 -4.71
N TYR A 124 -6.21 -18.53 -5.18
CA TYR A 124 -5.73 -17.45 -4.32
C TYR A 124 -6.30 -16.13 -4.77
N GLN A 125 -6.41 -15.19 -3.82
CA GLN A 125 -6.73 -13.79 -4.07
C GLN A 125 -5.94 -12.94 -3.09
N TRP A 126 -5.20 -11.98 -3.61
CA TRP A 126 -4.59 -10.96 -2.79
C TRP A 126 -5.59 -9.84 -2.53
N GLU A 127 -5.59 -9.33 -1.33
CA GLU A 127 -6.50 -8.31 -0.86
C GLU A 127 -5.74 -7.16 -0.21
N ILE A 128 -6.28 -5.96 -0.35
CA ILE A 128 -5.73 -4.72 0.19
C ILE A 128 -6.78 -4.00 1.03
N ARG A 129 -6.33 -3.30 2.08
CA ARG A 129 -7.17 -2.39 2.86
C ARG A 129 -6.44 -1.11 3.22
N ASN A 130 -7.19 -0.07 3.57
CA ASN A 130 -6.66 1.19 4.10
C ASN A 130 -6.42 1.08 5.60
N GLY A 131 -5.21 1.39 6.04
CA GLY A 131 -4.83 1.32 7.44
C GLY A 131 -5.06 -0.05 8.07
N VAL A 132 -5.19 -0.08 9.38
CA VAL A 132 -5.38 -1.32 10.16
C VAL A 132 -6.85 -1.72 10.32
N SER A 133 -7.79 -0.82 10.06
CA SER A 133 -9.23 -1.00 10.34
C SER A 133 -10.13 -0.90 9.09
N GLY A 134 -9.57 -0.59 7.92
CA GLY A 134 -10.34 -0.52 6.68
C GLY A 134 -10.87 -1.89 6.23
N SER A 135 -11.89 -1.88 5.38
CA SER A 135 -12.40 -3.11 4.77
C SER A 135 -11.43 -3.65 3.74
N TRP A 136 -11.29 -4.97 3.70
CA TRP A 136 -10.50 -5.66 2.68
C TRP A 136 -11.21 -5.63 1.32
N SER A 137 -10.46 -5.34 0.28
CA SER A 137 -10.91 -5.37 -1.10
C SER A 137 -9.97 -6.21 -1.95
N PRO A 138 -10.47 -6.98 -2.91
CA PRO A 138 -9.60 -7.78 -3.78
C PRO A 138 -8.77 -6.87 -4.69
N ILE A 139 -7.50 -7.24 -4.86
CA ILE A 139 -6.62 -6.63 -5.87
C ILE A 139 -6.92 -7.33 -7.19
N SER A 140 -7.38 -6.58 -8.20
CA SER A 140 -7.81 -7.13 -9.48
C SER A 140 -6.67 -7.89 -10.18
N GLY A 141 -6.95 -9.13 -10.59
CA GLY A 141 -5.97 -9.98 -11.27
C GLY A 141 -4.88 -10.60 -10.40
N ALA A 142 -4.81 -10.26 -9.12
CA ALA A 142 -3.79 -10.76 -8.19
C ALA A 142 -4.21 -12.13 -7.61
N THR A 143 -4.05 -13.20 -8.40
CA THR A 143 -4.50 -14.56 -8.05
C THR A 143 -3.36 -15.57 -7.93
N SER A 144 -2.12 -15.14 -7.99
CA SER A 144 -0.96 -16.04 -7.84
C SER A 144 -0.81 -16.55 -6.41
N SER A 145 -0.39 -17.81 -6.28
CA SER A 145 -0.02 -18.40 -4.97
C SER A 145 1.26 -17.78 -4.42
N THR A 146 2.20 -17.49 -5.30
CA THR A 146 3.52 -16.94 -5.03
C THR A 146 3.89 -15.97 -6.15
N GLY A 147 4.87 -15.12 -5.92
CA GLY A 147 5.49 -14.33 -6.98
C GLY A 147 5.06 -12.87 -6.99
N ASN A 148 5.33 -12.24 -8.13
CA ASN A 148 5.14 -10.80 -8.31
C ASN A 148 3.67 -10.42 -8.17
N LEU A 149 3.37 -9.63 -7.17
CA LEU A 149 2.08 -8.99 -7.04
C LEU A 149 2.15 -7.64 -7.78
N ASP A 150 1.59 -7.61 -8.99
CA ASP A 150 1.42 -6.36 -9.71
C ASP A 150 0.16 -5.65 -9.19
N VAL A 151 0.35 -4.63 -8.39
CA VAL A 151 -0.73 -3.76 -7.89
C VAL A 151 -0.89 -2.48 -8.71
N SER A 152 -0.15 -2.34 -9.80
CA SER A 152 -0.21 -1.16 -10.68
C SER A 152 -1.60 -1.00 -11.31
N ALA A 153 -2.35 -2.09 -11.49
CA ALA A 153 -3.73 -2.07 -11.97
C ALA A 153 -4.75 -1.61 -10.91
N SER A 154 -4.36 -1.54 -9.64
CA SER A 154 -5.17 -0.95 -8.58
C SER A 154 -4.48 0.33 -8.12
N PRO A 155 -4.71 1.48 -8.79
CA PRO A 155 -4.14 2.74 -8.35
C PRO A 155 -4.64 3.02 -6.95
N VAL A 156 -3.77 2.81 -6.00
CA VAL A 156 -4.01 3.18 -4.62
C VAL A 156 -3.79 4.68 -4.59
N SER A 157 -4.87 5.44 -4.55
CA SER A 157 -4.76 6.87 -4.25
C SER A 157 -4.25 6.98 -2.83
N VAL A 158 -3.10 7.62 -2.64
CA VAL A 158 -2.21 7.20 -1.62
C VAL A 158 -1.89 8.36 -0.69
N GLU A 159 -2.69 8.53 0.28
CA GLU A 159 -2.33 9.29 1.49
C GLU A 159 -2.47 8.45 2.76
N GLN A 160 -2.60 7.13 2.61
CA GLN A 160 -2.90 6.27 3.75
C GLN A 160 -2.06 4.99 3.71
N ASN A 161 -1.57 4.60 4.87
CA ASN A 161 -0.96 3.29 5.05
C ASN A 161 -1.89 2.18 4.55
N LYS A 162 -1.34 1.19 3.89
CA LYS A 162 -2.06 0.06 3.34
C LYS A 162 -1.63 -1.23 4.02
N GLN A 163 -2.54 -2.18 4.06
CA GLN A 163 -2.19 -3.55 4.43
C GLN A 163 -2.63 -4.51 3.33
N ILE A 164 -1.83 -5.52 3.12
CA ILE A 164 -2.06 -6.57 2.13
C ILE A 164 -2.08 -7.91 2.83
N ARG A 165 -2.98 -8.79 2.41
CA ARG A 165 -3.05 -10.19 2.81
C ARG A 165 -3.33 -11.08 1.61
N ARG A 166 -3.12 -12.37 1.74
CA ARG A 166 -3.53 -13.38 0.77
C ARG A 166 -4.64 -14.25 1.36
N ALA A 167 -5.71 -14.44 0.59
CA ALA A 167 -6.74 -15.43 0.85
C ALA A 167 -6.47 -16.68 0.00
N ALA A 168 -6.61 -17.85 0.57
CA ALA A 168 -6.60 -19.13 -0.11
C ALA A 168 -8.00 -19.76 -0.02
N TYR A 169 -8.56 -20.14 -1.15
CA TYR A 169 -9.90 -20.71 -1.29
C TYR A 169 -9.79 -22.16 -1.71
N ALA A 170 -10.42 -23.07 -0.95
CA ALA A 170 -10.67 -24.41 -1.44
C ALA A 170 -12.01 -24.42 -2.17
N THR A 171 -11.98 -24.70 -3.46
CA THR A 171 -13.19 -24.78 -4.31
C THR A 171 -13.42 -26.21 -4.76
N LEU A 172 -14.68 -26.62 -4.76
CA LEU A 172 -15.12 -27.89 -5.26
C LEU A 172 -16.15 -27.64 -6.36
N ASN A 173 -15.87 -28.10 -7.59
CA ASN A 173 -16.74 -27.88 -8.74
C ASN A 173 -17.17 -26.41 -8.94
N GLY A 174 -16.26 -25.46 -8.67
CA GLY A 174 -16.53 -24.02 -8.78
C GLY A 174 -17.20 -23.38 -7.56
N VAL A 175 -17.53 -24.14 -6.53
CA VAL A 175 -18.12 -23.63 -5.28
C VAL A 175 -17.02 -23.52 -4.23
N THR A 176 -16.92 -22.36 -3.56
CA THR A 176 -15.96 -22.16 -2.47
C THR A 176 -16.47 -22.85 -1.20
N CYS A 177 -15.69 -23.81 -0.72
CA CYS A 177 -16.00 -24.60 0.49
C CYS A 177 -15.30 -24.05 1.73
N SER A 178 -14.13 -23.47 1.57
CA SER A 178 -13.32 -22.95 2.68
C SER A 178 -12.47 -21.78 2.22
N VAL A 179 -12.23 -20.81 3.11
CA VAL A 179 -11.29 -19.72 2.91
C VAL A 179 -10.43 -19.59 4.15
N VAL A 180 -9.12 -19.42 3.95
CA VAL A 180 -8.15 -19.14 5.02
C VAL A 180 -7.25 -18.01 4.56
N TYR A 181 -6.96 -17.08 5.47
CA TYR A 181 -6.09 -15.94 5.19
C TYR A 181 -4.65 -16.23 5.64
N SER A 182 -3.69 -15.51 5.05
CA SER A 182 -2.31 -15.51 5.53
C SER A 182 -2.23 -15.18 7.02
N THR A 183 -1.28 -15.80 7.71
CA THR A 183 -1.10 -15.64 9.18
C THR A 183 -0.62 -14.24 9.56
N ASN A 184 -0.10 -13.48 8.59
CA ASN A 184 0.34 -12.11 8.75
C ASN A 184 -0.19 -11.23 7.61
N ASN A 185 -0.09 -9.91 7.81
CA ASN A 185 -0.34 -8.91 6.79
C ASN A 185 0.97 -8.19 6.46
N ILE A 186 1.14 -7.79 5.21
CA ILE A 186 2.20 -6.89 4.80
C ILE A 186 1.71 -5.45 4.96
N SER A 187 2.47 -4.63 5.68
CA SER A 187 2.18 -3.20 5.81
C SER A 187 2.99 -2.41 4.79
N ILE A 188 2.33 -1.51 4.07
CA ILE A 188 2.93 -0.54 3.17
C ILE A 188 2.74 0.83 3.83
N ASN A 189 3.84 1.47 4.18
CA ASN A 189 3.82 2.80 4.75
C ASN A 189 3.82 3.84 3.61
N VAL A 190 3.02 4.87 3.76
CA VAL A 190 2.92 5.96 2.80
C VAL A 190 3.06 7.28 3.52
N GLU A 191 4.05 8.05 3.14
CA GLU A 191 4.20 9.43 3.57
C GLU A 191 3.41 10.36 2.65
N ALA A 192 2.56 11.17 3.25
CA ALA A 192 1.78 12.16 2.51
C ALA A 192 2.69 13.20 1.84
N ASP A 193 2.29 13.63 0.65
CA ASP A 193 3.01 14.68 -0.07
C ASP A 193 3.03 15.98 0.76
N ARG A 194 4.20 16.57 0.89
CA ARG A 194 4.39 17.85 1.59
C ARG A 194 4.04 19.06 0.73
N ASN A 195 3.87 18.86 -0.59
CA ASN A 195 3.54 19.92 -1.57
C ASN A 195 4.32 21.22 -1.32
N PRO A 196 5.65 21.19 -1.36
CA PRO A 196 6.45 22.36 -1.01
C PRO A 196 6.27 23.48 -2.05
N VAL A 197 5.97 24.68 -1.58
CA VAL A 197 5.87 25.89 -2.40
C VAL A 197 6.79 26.94 -1.84
N VAL A 198 7.68 27.48 -2.69
CA VAL A 198 8.54 28.59 -2.36
C VAL A 198 7.95 29.89 -2.88
N THR A 199 7.86 30.87 -2.02
CA THR A 199 7.55 32.27 -2.37
C THR A 199 8.72 33.16 -2.00
N VAL A 200 8.85 34.29 -2.66
CA VAL A 200 9.89 35.28 -2.38
C VAL A 200 9.26 36.65 -2.15
N GLY A 201 9.70 37.35 -1.13
CA GLY A 201 9.34 38.72 -0.83
C GLY A 201 10.61 39.60 -0.78
N PRO A 202 10.49 40.92 -1.03
CA PRO A 202 9.29 41.64 -1.46
C PRO A 202 8.89 41.39 -2.93
N SER A 203 9.84 40.96 -3.77
CA SER A 203 9.63 40.69 -5.20
C SER A 203 10.75 39.76 -5.72
N ALA A 204 10.46 38.94 -6.71
CA ALA A 204 11.46 38.14 -7.42
C ALA A 204 12.35 39.01 -8.35
N THR A 205 11.98 40.28 -8.59
CA THR A 205 12.74 41.25 -9.34
C THR A 205 13.19 42.37 -8.38
N VAL A 206 14.46 42.54 -8.19
CA VAL A 206 15.04 43.50 -7.26
C VAL A 206 16.23 44.25 -7.93
N CYS A 207 16.59 45.42 -7.39
CA CYS A 207 17.87 46.03 -7.69
C CYS A 207 19.00 45.33 -6.90
N LEU A 208 20.24 45.50 -7.28
CA LEU A 208 21.36 44.82 -6.64
C LEU A 208 21.39 45.08 -5.12
N GLU A 209 21.12 46.30 -4.71
CA GLU A 209 21.10 46.71 -3.29
C GLU A 209 19.93 46.05 -2.51
N GLY A 210 18.89 45.64 -3.20
CA GLY A 210 17.72 45.00 -2.60
C GLY A 210 17.81 43.48 -2.44
N VAL A 211 18.95 42.87 -2.85
CA VAL A 211 19.12 41.41 -2.73
C VAL A 211 19.10 40.96 -1.27
N SER A 212 19.64 41.77 -0.35
CA SER A 212 19.63 41.49 1.09
C SER A 212 18.25 41.54 1.71
N ASP A 213 17.26 42.15 1.07
CA ASP A 213 15.88 42.24 1.55
C ASP A 213 15.03 41.04 1.10
N LEU A 214 15.63 40.17 0.26
CA LEU A 214 14.95 38.98 -0.19
C LEU A 214 14.74 37.99 0.95
N VAL A 215 13.53 37.54 1.10
CA VAL A 215 13.17 36.44 1.99
C VAL A 215 12.43 35.38 1.21
N PHE A 216 13.03 34.22 1.08
CA PHE A 216 12.36 33.05 0.54
C PHE A 216 11.63 32.35 1.67
N THR A 217 10.36 32.06 1.45
CA THR A 217 9.50 31.37 2.42
C THR A 217 9.00 30.09 1.82
N LEU A 218 9.24 28.98 2.51
CA LEU A 218 8.72 27.66 2.17
C LEU A 218 7.40 27.45 2.92
N THR A 219 6.34 27.16 2.15
CA THR A 219 5.08 26.67 2.68
C THR A 219 4.90 25.21 2.27
N THR A 220 4.34 24.43 3.14
CA THR A 220 4.16 22.99 2.99
C THR A 220 2.81 22.58 3.53
N THR A 221 2.29 21.42 3.09
CA THR A 221 1.11 20.77 3.65
C THR A 221 1.53 19.48 4.34
N ASN A 222 0.69 18.95 5.22
CA ASN A 222 0.93 17.67 5.91
C ASN A 222 2.27 17.59 6.68
N ASP A 223 2.75 18.72 7.22
CA ASP A 223 4.01 18.78 7.96
C ASP A 223 4.00 17.90 9.20
N ALA A 224 5.12 17.25 9.45
CA ALA A 224 5.44 16.63 10.73
C ALA A 224 6.48 17.46 11.50
N LEU A 225 6.47 17.37 12.83
CA LEU A 225 7.45 18.05 13.68
C LEU A 225 8.89 17.59 13.44
N THR A 226 9.05 16.43 12.84
CA THR A 226 10.32 15.78 12.53
C THR A 226 10.81 16.06 11.12
N ASP A 227 10.04 16.79 10.29
CA ASP A 227 10.47 17.15 8.95
C ASP A 227 11.68 18.09 9.00
N THR A 228 12.59 17.91 8.07
CA THR A 228 13.81 18.71 7.90
C THR A 228 13.77 19.47 6.58
N TYR A 229 14.44 20.61 6.53
CA TYR A 229 14.42 21.52 5.38
C TYR A 229 15.82 21.78 4.87
N ALA A 230 15.94 21.91 3.56
CA ALA A 230 17.18 22.29 2.89
C ALA A 230 16.87 23.21 1.71
N TRP A 231 17.75 24.18 1.47
CA TRP A 231 17.65 25.11 0.35
C TRP A 231 18.73 24.85 -0.68
N TYR A 232 18.41 25.05 -1.93
CA TYR A 232 19.32 24.82 -3.05
C TYR A 232 19.33 26.02 -3.98
N LYS A 233 20.50 26.33 -4.50
CA LYS A 233 20.74 27.32 -5.54
C LYS A 233 21.24 26.62 -6.79
N ASN A 234 20.49 26.70 -7.88
CA ASN A 234 20.79 25.99 -9.14
C ASN A 234 21.06 24.47 -8.93
N GLY A 235 20.35 23.85 -7.98
CA GLY A 235 20.53 22.45 -7.60
C GLY A 235 21.68 22.17 -6.61
N ALA A 236 22.52 23.17 -6.27
CA ALA A 236 23.54 23.01 -5.25
C ALA A 236 23.03 23.38 -3.86
N LEU A 237 23.36 22.56 -2.85
CA LEU A 237 22.92 22.76 -1.46
C LEU A 237 23.49 24.09 -0.90
N ILE A 238 22.63 24.88 -0.28
CA ILE A 238 23.01 26.06 0.50
C ILE A 238 23.27 25.61 1.94
N VAL A 239 24.54 25.51 2.30
CA VAL A 239 24.94 24.99 3.61
C VAL A 239 24.45 25.91 4.73
N GLY A 240 23.77 25.31 5.74
CA GLY A 240 23.26 26.06 6.89
C GLY A 240 21.86 26.65 6.71
N ALA A 241 21.28 26.61 5.52
CA ALA A 241 19.91 27.02 5.27
C ALA A 241 18.95 25.84 5.57
N ILE A 242 18.53 25.68 6.84
CA ILE A 242 17.78 24.53 7.34
C ILE A 242 16.38 24.88 7.87
N GLY A 243 15.97 26.15 7.75
CA GLY A 243 14.65 26.61 8.19
C GLY A 243 13.63 26.69 7.05
N LYS A 244 12.37 27.00 7.40
CA LYS A 244 11.32 27.32 6.41
C LYS A 244 11.54 28.69 5.71
N THR A 245 12.53 29.44 6.13
CA THR A 245 12.92 30.69 5.48
C THR A 245 14.39 30.67 5.15
N TYR A 246 14.75 31.31 4.04
CA TYR A 246 16.12 31.57 3.61
C TYR A 246 16.23 33.02 3.18
N SER A 247 17.23 33.73 3.74
CA SER A 247 17.59 35.10 3.35
C SER A 247 19.02 35.09 2.87
N PRO A 248 19.29 35.46 1.61
CA PRO A 248 20.64 35.51 1.08
C PRO A 248 21.43 36.69 1.70
N ALA A 249 22.74 36.57 1.80
CA ALA A 249 23.60 37.67 2.18
C ALA A 249 23.89 38.58 0.97
N LEU A 250 24.16 39.84 1.24
CA LEU A 250 24.53 40.83 0.21
C LEU A 250 25.70 40.36 -0.66
N ASP A 251 25.59 40.55 -1.95
CA ASP A 251 26.62 40.44 -2.98
C ASP A 251 27.26 39.07 -3.26
N THR A 252 27.04 38.05 -2.45
CA THR A 252 27.74 36.78 -2.60
C THR A 252 26.85 35.59 -2.83
N ASP A 253 25.60 35.67 -2.41
CA ASP A 253 24.76 34.46 -2.35
C ASP A 253 23.82 34.26 -3.54
N ILE A 254 23.42 35.34 -4.24
CA ILE A 254 22.49 35.24 -5.38
C ILE A 254 22.93 36.14 -6.53
N ALA A 255 23.01 35.59 -7.74
CA ALA A 255 23.23 36.31 -8.99
C ALA A 255 21.94 36.34 -9.85
N ASN A 256 21.96 37.25 -10.84
CA ASN A 256 20.84 37.34 -11.79
C ASN A 256 20.61 36.03 -12.55
N GLY A 257 19.37 35.59 -12.58
CA GLY A 257 18.96 34.37 -13.26
C GLY A 257 19.14 33.08 -12.43
N GLU A 258 19.66 33.16 -11.22
CA GLU A 258 19.75 31.98 -10.34
C GLU A 258 18.39 31.53 -9.86
N VAL A 259 18.26 30.22 -9.69
CA VAL A 259 17.02 29.56 -9.29
C VAL A 259 17.15 28.98 -7.88
N ILE A 260 16.26 29.37 -7.01
CA ILE A 260 16.18 28.87 -5.64
C ILE A 260 15.06 27.83 -5.52
N THR A 261 15.39 26.69 -4.95
CA THR A 261 14.45 25.63 -4.60
C THR A 261 14.58 25.25 -3.14
N ALA A 262 13.53 24.70 -2.55
CA ALA A 262 13.57 24.12 -1.22
C ALA A 262 13.15 22.65 -1.26
N GLN A 263 13.74 21.86 -0.38
CA GLN A 263 13.38 20.47 -0.18
C GLN A 263 12.91 20.29 1.26
N VAL A 264 11.85 19.53 1.42
CA VAL A 264 11.41 19.02 2.72
C VAL A 264 11.60 17.51 2.75
N SER A 265 12.27 17.00 3.76
CA SER A 265 12.50 15.58 3.95
C SER A 265 11.82 15.12 5.23
N THR A 266 11.09 14.00 5.14
CA THR A 266 10.49 13.37 6.32
C THR A 266 11.58 12.77 7.21
N ALA A 267 11.28 12.53 8.49
CA ALA A 267 12.17 11.75 9.32
C ALA A 267 12.30 10.33 8.77
N ALA A 268 13.47 9.73 8.95
CA ALA A 268 13.64 8.31 8.68
C ALA A 268 12.60 7.52 9.48
N ALA A 269 11.77 6.74 8.80
CA ALA A 269 10.91 5.80 9.48
C ALA A 269 11.80 4.83 10.27
N ALA A 270 11.48 4.59 11.53
CA ALA A 270 12.25 3.72 12.42
C ALA A 270 12.14 2.21 12.06
N ILE A 271 12.06 1.89 10.77
CA ILE A 271 11.90 0.54 10.25
C ILE A 271 13.17 0.23 9.45
N GLY A 272 14.18 -0.37 10.14
CA GLY A 272 15.34 -1.03 9.51
C GLY A 272 16.26 -0.13 8.68
N SER A 273 17.11 0.56 9.24
CA SER A 273 18.45 1.15 8.92
C SER A 273 18.98 1.25 7.47
N ALA A 274 18.20 1.44 6.43
CA ALA A 274 18.70 1.79 5.10
C ALA A 274 18.38 3.25 4.75
N ALA A 275 19.32 3.94 4.12
CA ALA A 275 19.23 5.37 3.77
C ALA A 275 18.11 5.73 2.75
N GLN A 276 17.19 4.81 2.49
CA GLN A 276 16.05 4.95 1.58
C GLN A 276 14.72 5.20 2.31
N ASP A 277 14.74 5.32 3.63
CA ASP A 277 13.53 5.43 4.45
C ASP A 277 13.06 6.87 4.65
N GLN A 278 13.46 7.79 3.79
CA GLN A 278 13.05 9.19 3.84
C GLN A 278 12.40 9.62 2.53
N CYS A 279 11.26 10.28 2.65
CA CYS A 279 10.67 10.97 1.51
C CYS A 279 11.24 12.38 1.40
N ALA A 280 11.65 12.75 0.20
CA ALA A 280 12.14 14.09 -0.10
C ALA A 280 11.26 14.73 -1.18
N PHE A 281 10.64 15.85 -0.84
CA PHE A 281 9.77 16.61 -1.73
C PHE A 281 10.42 17.95 -2.05
N THR A 282 10.57 18.26 -3.34
CA THR A 282 11.26 19.47 -3.80
C THR A 282 10.26 20.43 -4.44
N SER A 283 10.35 21.71 -4.08
CA SER A 283 9.51 22.76 -4.64
C SER A 283 9.83 23.04 -6.11
N ALA A 284 8.90 23.69 -6.80
CA ALA A 284 9.24 24.40 -8.04
C ALA A 284 10.31 25.48 -7.75
N GLY A 285 11.11 25.78 -8.74
CA GLY A 285 12.16 26.79 -8.64
C GLY A 285 11.61 28.22 -8.76
N VAL A 286 12.14 29.12 -7.95
CA VAL A 286 11.90 30.57 -8.06
C VAL A 286 13.15 31.21 -8.65
N ALA A 287 13.02 31.75 -9.86
CA ALA A 287 14.11 32.48 -10.52
C ALA A 287 14.15 33.93 -10.04
N ILE A 288 15.34 34.43 -9.78
CA ILE A 288 15.57 35.82 -9.35
C ILE A 288 16.05 36.65 -10.51
N THR A 289 15.47 37.83 -10.68
CA THR A 289 15.88 38.82 -11.66
C THR A 289 16.50 40.01 -10.90
N ILE A 290 17.79 40.27 -11.16
CA ILE A 290 18.44 41.45 -10.67
C ILE A 290 18.45 42.47 -11.79
N ALA A 291 17.66 43.52 -11.63
CA ALA A 291 17.64 44.63 -12.59
C ALA A 291 18.97 45.39 -12.54
N PRO A 292 19.54 45.70 -13.68
CA PRO A 292 20.75 46.56 -13.69
C PRO A 292 20.39 47.92 -13.08
N GLY A 293 21.18 48.35 -12.11
CA GLY A 293 21.06 49.70 -11.59
C GLY A 293 21.30 50.74 -12.70
N SER A 294 20.48 51.76 -12.74
CA SER A 294 20.78 52.88 -13.61
C SER A 294 22.00 53.62 -13.02
N ALA A 295 23.01 53.79 -13.85
CA ALA A 295 24.18 54.57 -13.42
C ALA A 295 23.76 56.04 -13.26
N ALA A 296 23.43 56.41 -12.02
CA ALA A 296 23.16 57.82 -11.71
C ALA A 296 24.44 58.63 -11.91
N GLN A 297 24.34 59.68 -12.69
CA GLN A 297 25.43 60.61 -12.87
C GLN A 297 25.00 61.99 -12.36
N LEU A 298 25.89 62.59 -11.59
CA LEU A 298 25.72 63.95 -11.16
C LEU A 298 26.69 64.83 -11.94
N THR A 299 26.18 65.74 -12.70
CA THR A 299 26.95 66.72 -13.42
C THR A 299 26.66 68.13 -12.90
N SER A 300 27.59 69.04 -13.04
CA SER A 300 27.37 70.45 -12.74
C SER A 300 27.57 71.28 -14.01
N ASP A 301 26.92 72.40 -14.07
CA ASP A 301 27.06 73.40 -15.15
C ASP A 301 28.38 74.18 -15.07
N LYS A 302 29.12 73.98 -13.96
CA LYS A 302 30.43 74.58 -13.79
C LYS A 302 31.56 73.56 -13.95
N VAL A 303 32.59 73.87 -14.70
CA VAL A 303 33.74 73.02 -14.79
C VAL A 303 34.60 73.26 -13.52
N LEU A 304 34.35 72.37 -12.54
CA LEU A 304 35.02 72.45 -11.22
C LEU A 304 36.34 71.70 -11.30
N THR A 305 37.42 72.36 -11.58
CA THR A 305 38.78 71.76 -11.58
C THR A 305 39.29 71.45 -10.16
N SER A 306 38.68 72.03 -9.13
CA SER A 306 39.06 71.86 -7.72
C SER A 306 37.92 71.99 -6.71
N HIS A 307 36.68 71.86 -7.15
CA HIS A 307 35.50 72.02 -6.30
C HIS A 307 35.41 73.40 -5.63
N THR A 308 36.06 74.42 -6.23
CA THR A 308 36.07 75.77 -5.71
C THR A 308 35.23 76.67 -6.60
N ILE A 309 34.30 77.39 -5.97
CA ILE A 309 33.45 78.40 -6.61
C ILE A 309 33.65 79.74 -5.92
N CYS A 310 33.33 80.81 -6.60
CA CYS A 310 33.35 82.16 -5.99
C CYS A 310 32.12 82.37 -5.10
N SER A 311 32.29 83.20 -4.07
CA SER A 311 31.13 83.52 -3.21
C SER A 311 30.05 84.23 -4.02
N GLY A 312 28.83 83.73 -3.93
CA GLY A 312 27.69 84.23 -4.69
C GLY A 312 27.41 83.52 -6.00
N ASP A 313 28.25 82.54 -6.44
CA ASP A 313 27.98 81.73 -7.61
C ASP A 313 26.87 80.74 -7.31
N THR A 314 26.00 80.53 -8.31
CA THR A 314 25.01 79.47 -8.30
C THR A 314 25.58 78.30 -9.12
N VAL A 315 25.56 77.13 -8.55
CA VAL A 315 25.88 75.86 -9.23
C VAL A 315 24.60 75.03 -9.43
N VAL A 316 24.36 74.68 -10.67
CA VAL A 316 23.23 73.75 -10.99
C VAL A 316 23.79 72.35 -11.10
N PHE A 317 23.32 71.52 -10.25
CA PHE A 317 23.58 70.07 -10.33
C PHE A 317 22.47 69.40 -11.09
N THR A 318 22.82 68.60 -12.08
CA THR A 318 21.88 67.84 -12.87
C THR A 318 22.14 66.37 -12.63
N ALA A 319 21.12 65.66 -12.11
CA ALA A 319 21.15 64.22 -12.02
C ALA A 319 20.59 63.63 -13.33
N THR A 320 21.32 62.68 -13.91
CA THR A 320 20.91 61.92 -15.07
C THR A 320 21.05 60.41 -14.81
N GLY A 321 20.26 59.60 -15.49
CA GLY A 321 20.32 58.18 -15.31
C GLY A 321 19.15 57.67 -14.45
N ALA A 322 17.92 57.81 -14.97
CA ALA A 322 16.74 57.13 -14.45
C ALA A 322 16.34 55.97 -15.38
#